data_7f040084127ae519de4eac165ce78b62
#
_entry.id   7f040084127ae519de4eac165ce78b62
#
_cell.length_a   1.000
_cell.length_b   1.000
_cell.length_c   1.000
_cell.angle_alpha   90.00
_cell.angle_beta   90.00
_cell.angle_gamma   90.00
#
_symmetry.space_group_name_H-M   'P 1'
#
loop_
_entity.id
_entity.type
_entity.pdbx_description
1 polymer ?
#
loop_
_entity_poly.entity_id
_entity_poly.type
_entity_poly.pdbx_seq_one_letter_code
_entity_poly.pdbx_strand_id
1 'polypeptide(L)'
;ICGHAGLITNDLKIKDEIKTGIWFTDFYINKKYRSFGYGKLLTQAWMKICPIQVTLCNDASLKIFKKLDWSSNNKFLRKLEIFNYLNLIPIFKNNNISNVIKENLKIKEINNQTVSNIANESEKLLSQKSFGVVRDENWFKWRVLECPYKKNMLIFNYEGIDIITNLKVKYNFKILNIIYTSRPINLNLTKVFSSFIRKNKINFISYISKNEKILNVSLPWSKKLNFAFNSSDSTIKDSINEDFND
;
A
#
# COMPACT_ATOMS: atom_id res chain seq x y z
N ILE A 1 25.05 14.43 -6.49
CA ILE A 1 24.32 13.53 -5.56
C ILE A 1 24.47 12.11 -6.08
N CYS A 2 25.07 11.20 -5.26
CA CYS A 2 25.27 9.79 -5.64
C CYS A 2 23.99 8.96 -5.48
N GLY A 3 23.18 9.31 -4.51
CA GLY A 3 21.92 8.64 -4.21
C GLY A 3 21.11 9.36 -3.14
N HIS A 4 19.90 8.89 -2.89
CA HIS A 4 19.00 9.41 -1.86
C HIS A 4 18.04 8.32 -1.36
N ALA A 5 17.41 8.61 -0.26
CA ALA A 5 16.26 7.88 0.24
C ALA A 5 15.31 8.79 0.98
N GLY A 6 14.04 8.47 0.91
CA GLY A 6 13.01 9.04 1.76
C GLY A 6 12.89 8.26 3.06
N LEU A 7 12.72 8.97 4.16
CA LEU A 7 12.47 8.39 5.48
C LEU A 7 11.13 8.94 6.00
N ILE A 8 10.24 8.04 6.40
CA ILE A 8 8.96 8.40 7.01
C ILE A 8 8.91 7.76 8.39
N THR A 9 8.82 8.57 9.43
CA THR A 9 8.58 8.06 10.78
C THR A 9 7.16 7.55 10.89
N ASN A 10 6.99 6.41 11.54
CA ASN A 10 5.68 5.83 11.84
C ASN A 10 5.73 5.16 13.20
N ASP A 11 4.63 5.23 13.91
CA ASP A 11 4.46 4.41 15.09
C ASP A 11 4.01 3.01 14.66
N LEU A 12 4.65 2.03 15.26
CA LEU A 12 4.46 0.61 15.00
C LEU A 12 3.96 -0.05 16.29
N LYS A 13 2.84 -0.75 16.20
CA LYS A 13 2.45 -1.69 17.25
C LYS A 13 3.29 -2.95 17.09
N ILE A 14 3.93 -3.38 18.18
CA ILE A 14 4.71 -4.62 18.27
C ILE A 14 4.28 -5.31 19.56
N LYS A 15 3.52 -6.38 19.46
CA LYS A 15 2.77 -6.99 20.58
C LYS A 15 1.87 -5.93 21.22
N ASP A 16 2.08 -5.62 22.49
CA ASP A 16 1.29 -4.66 23.26
C ASP A 16 1.96 -3.28 23.39
N GLU A 17 3.11 -3.08 22.76
CA GLU A 17 3.85 -1.83 22.81
C GLU A 17 3.74 -1.05 21.49
N ILE A 18 3.75 0.28 21.61
CA ILE A 18 3.91 1.18 20.47
C ILE A 18 5.35 1.70 20.48
N LYS A 19 6.05 1.48 19.37
CA LYS A 19 7.43 1.92 19.16
C LYS A 19 7.55 2.71 17.88
N THR A 20 8.31 3.80 17.92
CA THR A 20 8.60 4.57 16.71
C THR A 20 9.57 3.80 15.82
N GLY A 21 9.22 3.67 14.57
CA GLY A 21 10.05 3.09 13.52
C GLY A 21 10.19 4.00 12.31
N ILE A 22 11.09 3.67 11.41
CA ILE A 22 11.29 4.39 10.16
C ILE A 22 10.92 3.50 8.98
N TRP A 23 10.06 4.04 8.12
CA TRP A 23 9.73 3.45 6.82
C TRP A 23 10.61 4.03 5.73
N PHE A 24 11.31 3.17 4.99
CA PHE A 24 12.12 3.57 3.85
C PHE A 24 11.32 3.65 2.57
N THR A 25 11.45 4.77 1.89
CA THR A 25 10.85 5.01 0.59
C THR A 25 11.90 5.58 -0.37
N ASP A 26 11.62 5.49 -1.67
CA ASP A 26 12.38 6.17 -2.72
C ASP A 26 13.91 5.95 -2.67
N PHE A 27 14.31 4.71 -2.33
CA PHE A 27 15.73 4.34 -2.33
C PHE A 27 16.30 4.32 -3.75
N TYR A 28 17.21 5.23 -4.01
CA TYR A 28 17.83 5.38 -5.31
C TYR A 28 19.34 5.62 -5.22
N ILE A 29 20.10 4.89 -6.05
CA ILE A 29 21.50 5.14 -6.32
C ILE A 29 21.67 5.41 -7.82
N ASN A 30 22.30 6.52 -8.17
CA ASN A 30 22.56 6.88 -9.56
C ASN A 30 23.36 5.76 -10.25
N LYS A 31 22.99 5.43 -11.49
CA LYS A 31 23.55 4.30 -12.24
C LYS A 31 25.08 4.28 -12.27
N LYS A 32 25.73 5.42 -12.47
CA LYS A 32 27.20 5.54 -12.52
C LYS A 32 27.92 5.25 -11.19
N TYR A 33 27.18 5.26 -10.07
CA TYR A 33 27.72 5.00 -8.73
C TYR A 33 27.25 3.65 -8.16
N ARG A 34 26.51 2.86 -8.93
CA ARG A 34 26.18 1.50 -8.53
C ARG A 34 27.44 0.64 -8.53
N SER A 35 27.48 -0.39 -7.72
CA SER A 35 28.64 -1.28 -7.51
C SER A 35 29.77 -0.73 -6.63
N PHE A 36 29.79 0.58 -6.28
CA PHE A 36 30.78 1.16 -5.39
C PHE A 36 30.43 1.07 -3.90
N GLY A 37 29.39 0.31 -3.54
CA GLY A 37 29.00 0.11 -2.15
C GLY A 37 28.15 1.24 -1.53
N TYR A 38 27.86 2.31 -2.26
CA TYR A 38 27.11 3.46 -1.73
C TYR A 38 25.69 3.09 -1.23
N GLY A 39 25.06 2.08 -1.84
CA GLY A 39 23.77 1.58 -1.33
C GLY A 39 23.87 1.02 0.08
N LYS A 40 24.94 0.27 0.37
CA LYS A 40 25.23 -0.26 1.71
C LYS A 40 25.50 0.87 2.69
N LEU A 41 26.37 1.82 2.33
CA LEU A 41 26.70 2.95 3.18
C LEU A 41 25.48 3.80 3.52
N LEU A 42 24.63 4.09 2.53
CA LEU A 42 23.41 4.84 2.74
C LEU A 42 22.46 4.09 3.69
N THR A 43 22.28 2.77 3.51
CA THR A 43 21.46 1.96 4.40
C THR A 43 22.02 1.93 5.82
N GLN A 44 23.31 1.76 6.00
CA GLN A 44 23.95 1.80 7.33
C GLN A 44 23.80 3.15 8.03
N ALA A 45 23.82 4.26 7.28
CA ALA A 45 23.55 5.58 7.83
C ALA A 45 22.13 5.68 8.39
N TRP A 46 21.15 5.07 7.72
CA TRP A 46 19.75 5.06 8.21
C TRP A 46 19.57 4.20 9.45
N MET A 47 20.21 3.04 9.47
CA MET A 47 20.11 2.12 10.62
C MET A 47 20.55 2.79 11.93
N LYS A 48 21.36 3.84 11.85
CA LYS A 48 21.79 4.63 13.02
C LYS A 48 20.74 5.64 13.50
N ILE A 49 19.78 5.99 12.67
CA ILE A 49 18.78 7.03 13.00
C ILE A 49 17.69 6.49 13.92
N CYS A 50 17.29 5.24 13.72
CA CYS A 50 16.22 4.62 14.49
C CYS A 50 16.49 3.11 14.64
N PRO A 51 16.19 2.52 15.80
CA PRO A 51 16.44 1.10 16.05
C PRO A 51 15.51 0.17 15.25
N ILE A 52 14.38 0.65 14.76
CA ILE A 52 13.42 -0.15 14.01
C ILE A 52 13.26 0.42 12.60
N GLN A 53 13.55 -0.39 11.60
CA GLN A 53 13.43 -0.01 10.20
C GLN A 53 12.57 -1.00 9.44
N VAL A 54 11.69 -0.50 8.58
CA VAL A 54 10.80 -1.29 7.73
C VAL A 54 10.76 -0.74 6.31
N THR A 55 10.56 -1.59 5.32
CA THR A 55 10.40 -1.17 3.92
C THR A 55 9.67 -2.21 3.07
N LEU A 56 9.07 -1.75 1.99
CA LEU A 56 8.69 -2.60 0.86
C LEU A 56 9.67 -2.35 -0.29
N CYS A 57 10.43 -3.35 -0.67
CA CYS A 57 11.53 -3.19 -1.61
C CYS A 57 11.46 -4.15 -2.80
N ASN A 58 12.22 -3.85 -3.83
CA ASN A 58 12.48 -4.74 -4.95
C ASN A 58 13.67 -5.68 -4.66
N ASP A 59 13.87 -6.67 -5.53
CA ASP A 59 14.93 -7.68 -5.34
C ASP A 59 16.34 -7.08 -5.32
N ALA A 60 16.58 -6.00 -6.06
CA ALA A 60 17.90 -5.35 -6.10
C ALA A 60 18.23 -4.69 -4.73
N SER A 61 17.26 -3.99 -4.15
CA SER A 61 17.40 -3.39 -2.82
C SER A 61 17.44 -4.46 -1.73
N LEU A 62 16.66 -5.53 -1.86
CA LEU A 62 16.66 -6.63 -0.91
C LEU A 62 18.03 -7.28 -0.76
N LYS A 63 18.81 -7.39 -1.84
CA LYS A 63 20.18 -7.91 -1.80
C LYS A 63 21.10 -7.08 -0.88
N ILE A 64 20.87 -5.76 -0.83
CA ILE A 64 21.62 -4.85 0.05
C ILE A 64 21.19 -5.06 1.50
N PHE A 65 19.88 -5.10 1.76
CA PHE A 65 19.33 -5.31 3.10
C PHE A 65 19.75 -6.65 3.71
N LYS A 66 19.70 -7.74 2.92
CA LYS A 66 20.19 -9.05 3.36
C LYS A 66 21.67 -9.07 3.74
N LYS A 67 22.53 -8.29 3.06
CA LYS A 67 23.95 -8.13 3.43
C LYS A 67 24.15 -7.36 4.73
N LEU A 68 23.11 -6.78 5.29
CA LEU A 68 23.08 -6.02 6.54
C LEU A 68 22.18 -6.69 7.58
N ASP A 69 21.96 -8.01 7.43
CA ASP A 69 21.20 -8.86 8.35
C ASP A 69 19.75 -8.45 8.57
N TRP A 70 19.14 -7.81 7.55
CA TRP A 70 17.72 -7.55 7.57
C TRP A 70 16.93 -8.83 7.33
N SER A 71 15.89 -9.02 8.12
CA SER A 71 14.87 -10.04 7.86
C SER A 71 13.98 -9.64 6.70
N SER A 72 13.39 -10.60 6.02
CA SER A 72 12.50 -10.30 4.89
C SER A 72 11.41 -11.34 4.71
N ASN A 73 10.26 -10.87 4.25
CA ASN A 73 9.12 -11.69 3.88
C ASN A 73 8.59 -11.27 2.50
N ASN A 74 8.16 -12.23 1.69
CA ASN A 74 7.67 -12.00 0.32
C ASN A 74 6.17 -12.26 0.16
N LYS A 75 5.41 -12.26 1.26
CA LYS A 75 3.96 -12.50 1.26
C LYS A 75 3.14 -11.35 0.66
N PHE A 76 3.75 -10.21 0.32
CA PHE A 76 3.04 -9.08 -0.27
C PHE A 76 3.08 -9.11 -1.80
N LEU A 77 1.93 -8.83 -2.41
CA LEU A 77 1.77 -8.67 -3.85
C LEU A 77 1.20 -7.28 -4.14
N ARG A 78 1.87 -6.54 -5.02
CA ARG A 78 1.21 -5.42 -5.69
C ARG A 78 0.43 -5.98 -6.87
N LYS A 79 -0.88 -5.86 -6.82
CA LYS A 79 -1.78 -6.26 -7.90
C LYS A 79 -2.15 -5.05 -8.75
N LEU A 80 -2.24 -5.28 -10.04
CA LEU A 80 -2.75 -4.33 -11.01
C LEU A 80 -3.86 -5.03 -11.79
N GLU A 81 -5.11 -4.64 -11.55
CA GLU A 81 -6.26 -5.14 -12.30
C GLU A 81 -6.53 -4.22 -13.47
N ILE A 82 -6.71 -4.78 -14.66
CA ILE A 82 -6.92 -4.04 -15.89
C ILE A 82 -8.41 -4.08 -16.23
N PHE A 83 -8.97 -2.91 -16.50
CA PHE A 83 -10.34 -2.73 -16.96
C PHE A 83 -10.34 -2.16 -18.36
N ASN A 84 -11.34 -2.52 -19.15
CA ASN A 84 -11.48 -2.04 -20.52
C ASN A 84 -10.32 -2.39 -21.44
N TYR A 85 -9.99 -3.69 -21.56
CA TYR A 85 -9.11 -4.19 -22.62
C TYR A 85 -9.50 -3.65 -24.00
N LEU A 86 -10.81 -3.52 -24.23
CA LEU A 86 -11.36 -3.06 -25.50
C LEU A 86 -11.11 -1.57 -25.76
N ASN A 87 -10.89 -0.76 -24.72
CA ASN A 87 -10.52 0.65 -24.90
C ASN A 87 -9.02 0.84 -25.17
N LEU A 88 -8.20 -0.18 -25.02
CA LEU A 88 -6.80 -0.19 -25.45
C LEU A 88 -6.65 -0.49 -26.96
N ILE A 89 -7.70 -1.06 -27.55
CA ILE A 89 -7.75 -1.33 -28.99
C ILE A 89 -8.76 -0.35 -29.59
N PRO A 90 -8.36 0.57 -30.49
CA PRO A 90 -9.23 1.60 -31.05
C PRO A 90 -10.48 1.07 -31.79
N ILE A 91 -10.53 -0.22 -32.08
CA ILE A 91 -11.50 -0.88 -32.97
C ILE A 91 -12.79 -1.31 -32.24
N PHE A 92 -12.78 -1.44 -30.90
CA PHE A 92 -13.93 -1.96 -30.15
C PHE A 92 -14.65 -0.88 -29.35
N LYS A 93 -15.39 -0.05 -30.06
CA LYS A 93 -16.34 0.93 -29.51
C LYS A 93 -17.76 0.36 -29.45
N ASN A 94 -17.99 -0.74 -28.77
CA ASN A 94 -19.31 -1.30 -28.47
C ASN A 94 -19.14 -2.42 -27.41
N ASN A 95 -20.03 -2.70 -26.47
CA ASN A 95 -21.46 -2.58 -26.28
C ASN A 95 -21.83 -2.97 -24.86
N ASN A 96 -22.93 -2.41 -24.37
CA ASN A 96 -23.98 -3.02 -23.58
C ASN A 96 -23.70 -4.37 -22.91
N ILE A 97 -23.16 -4.35 -21.71
CA ILE A 97 -23.48 -5.36 -20.72
C ILE A 97 -24.22 -4.62 -19.61
N SER A 98 -25.53 -4.50 -19.84
CA SER A 98 -26.50 -4.04 -18.86
C SER A 98 -26.80 -5.18 -17.89
N ASN A 99 -25.95 -5.37 -16.89
CA ASN A 99 -26.37 -5.99 -15.66
C ASN A 99 -26.17 -4.94 -14.57
N VAL A 100 -27.26 -4.28 -14.22
CA VAL A 100 -27.37 -3.34 -13.11
C VAL A 100 -27.14 -4.13 -11.83
N ILE A 101 -25.87 -4.27 -11.45
CA ILE A 101 -25.52 -4.63 -10.09
C ILE A 101 -25.86 -3.38 -9.28
N LYS A 102 -26.86 -3.45 -8.40
CA LYS A 102 -27.15 -2.43 -7.40
C LYS A 102 -25.88 -2.24 -6.57
N GLU A 103 -25.17 -1.17 -6.83
CA GLU A 103 -23.92 -0.90 -6.13
C GLU A 103 -24.22 -0.29 -4.78
N ASN A 104 -23.87 -1.01 -3.73
CA ASN A 104 -23.85 -0.48 -2.36
C ASN A 104 -22.61 0.43 -2.13
N LEU A 105 -21.97 0.90 -3.21
CA LEU A 105 -20.79 1.76 -3.14
C LEU A 105 -21.22 3.21 -2.97
N LYS A 106 -20.94 3.77 -1.79
CA LYS A 106 -21.20 5.18 -1.47
C LYS A 106 -19.89 5.96 -1.42
N ILE A 107 -19.88 7.16 -1.98
CA ILE A 107 -18.77 8.09 -1.83
C ILE A 107 -19.02 8.92 -0.58
N LYS A 108 -18.06 8.92 0.35
CA LYS A 108 -18.07 9.74 1.57
C LYS A 108 -17.37 11.06 1.32
N GLU A 109 -17.85 12.11 1.98
CA GLU A 109 -17.16 13.38 2.02
C GLU A 109 -15.85 13.26 2.81
N ILE A 110 -14.80 13.94 2.32
CA ILE A 110 -13.50 14.01 2.97
C ILE A 110 -13.49 15.18 3.95
N ASN A 111 -13.83 14.88 5.20
CA ASN A 111 -13.85 15.82 6.31
C ASN A 111 -13.28 15.19 7.59
N ASN A 112 -13.13 15.99 8.65
CA ASN A 112 -12.55 15.55 9.92
C ASN A 112 -13.36 14.39 10.53
N GLN A 113 -14.69 14.47 10.52
CA GLN A 113 -15.53 13.43 11.11
C GLN A 113 -15.37 12.07 10.41
N THR A 114 -15.33 12.07 9.09
CA THR A 114 -15.08 10.83 8.32
C THR A 114 -13.71 10.25 8.63
N VAL A 115 -12.70 11.11 8.74
CA VAL A 115 -11.32 10.69 9.07
C VAL A 115 -11.23 10.12 10.48
N SER A 116 -11.83 10.77 11.49
CA SER A 116 -11.86 10.26 12.87
C SER A 116 -12.57 8.90 12.97
N ASN A 117 -13.68 8.72 12.27
CA ASN A 117 -14.39 7.43 12.26
C ASN A 117 -13.53 6.30 11.69
N ILE A 118 -12.81 6.57 10.57
CA ILE A 118 -11.91 5.59 9.96
C ILE A 118 -10.72 5.29 10.90
N ALA A 119 -10.19 6.29 11.59
CA ALA A 119 -9.11 6.11 12.56
C ALA A 119 -9.52 5.19 13.70
N ASN A 120 -10.69 5.43 14.32
CA ASN A 120 -11.22 4.60 15.38
C ASN A 120 -11.41 3.12 14.95
N GLU A 121 -11.88 2.89 13.71
CA GLU A 121 -11.95 1.53 13.17
C GLU A 121 -10.56 0.92 12.97
N SER A 122 -9.60 1.70 12.47
CA SER A 122 -8.22 1.26 12.26
C SER A 122 -7.57 0.83 13.57
N GLU A 123 -7.75 1.59 14.64
CA GLU A 123 -7.23 1.28 15.97
C GLU A 123 -7.82 -0.02 16.53
N LYS A 124 -9.14 -0.21 16.40
CA LYS A 124 -9.80 -1.45 16.80
C LYS A 124 -9.26 -2.68 16.07
N LEU A 125 -8.97 -2.54 14.78
CA LEU A 125 -8.39 -3.64 14.01
C LEU A 125 -6.93 -3.89 14.39
N LEU A 126 -6.18 -2.82 14.68
CA LEU A 126 -4.79 -2.94 15.11
C LEU A 126 -4.67 -3.57 16.49
N SER A 127 -5.63 -3.35 17.40
CA SER A 127 -5.63 -3.96 18.74
C SER A 127 -5.63 -5.49 18.67
N GLN A 128 -6.20 -6.07 17.62
CA GLN A 128 -6.29 -7.52 17.39
C GLN A 128 -5.05 -8.15 16.74
N LYS A 129 -4.02 -7.34 16.42
CA LYS A 129 -2.81 -7.78 15.74
C LYS A 129 -1.59 -7.64 16.65
N SER A 130 -0.62 -8.52 16.48
CA SER A 130 0.67 -8.46 17.17
C SER A 130 1.62 -7.44 16.50
N PHE A 131 1.46 -7.17 15.19
CA PHE A 131 2.27 -6.20 14.47
C PHE A 131 1.43 -5.38 13.48
N GLY A 132 1.72 -4.08 13.40
CA GLY A 132 1.14 -3.22 12.38
C GLY A 132 1.55 -1.76 12.51
N VAL A 133 1.29 -1.01 11.45
CA VAL A 133 1.47 0.46 11.48
C VAL A 133 0.30 1.08 12.21
N VAL A 134 0.58 1.92 13.20
CA VAL A 134 -0.44 2.73 13.87
C VAL A 134 -0.96 3.77 12.87
N ARG A 135 -2.25 3.74 12.65
CA ARG A 135 -2.94 4.69 11.78
C ARG A 135 -4.02 5.36 12.60
N ASP A 136 -3.57 6.29 13.43
CA ASP A 136 -4.40 7.14 14.26
C ASP A 136 -5.04 8.29 13.46
N GLU A 137 -5.77 9.13 14.15
CA GLU A 137 -6.41 10.30 13.55
C GLU A 137 -5.39 11.25 12.91
N ASN A 138 -4.23 11.46 13.53
CA ASN A 138 -3.17 12.32 13.00
C ASN A 138 -2.59 11.76 11.71
N TRP A 139 -2.37 10.44 11.67
CA TRP A 139 -1.91 9.77 10.45
C TRP A 139 -2.91 9.96 9.29
N PHE A 140 -4.21 9.77 9.53
CA PHE A 140 -5.22 9.97 8.49
C PHE A 140 -5.40 11.44 8.11
N LYS A 141 -5.34 12.38 9.06
CA LYS A 141 -5.35 13.83 8.76
C LYS A 141 -4.22 14.18 7.81
N TRP A 142 -2.99 13.83 8.17
CA TRP A 142 -1.82 14.04 7.32
C TRP A 142 -1.97 13.37 5.95
N ARG A 143 -2.40 12.12 5.92
CA ARG A 143 -2.43 11.32 4.70
C ARG A 143 -3.56 11.68 3.74
N VAL A 144 -4.68 12.17 4.26
CA VAL A 144 -5.93 12.39 3.50
C VAL A 144 -6.31 13.87 3.42
N LEU A 145 -6.35 14.58 4.55
CA LEU A 145 -6.83 15.97 4.59
C LEU A 145 -5.75 16.97 4.18
N GLU A 146 -4.52 16.76 4.61
CA GLU A 146 -3.39 17.67 4.39
C GLU A 146 -2.52 17.25 3.20
N CYS A 147 -2.84 16.11 2.60
CA CYS A 147 -2.10 15.58 1.46
C CYS A 147 -2.13 16.58 0.29
N PRO A 148 -0.96 16.91 -0.32
CA PRO A 148 -0.89 17.79 -1.50
C PRO A 148 -1.77 17.33 -2.67
N TYR A 149 -2.10 16.05 -2.71
CA TYR A 149 -2.94 15.42 -3.73
C TYR A 149 -4.39 15.17 -3.25
N LYS A 150 -4.85 15.86 -2.21
CA LYS A 150 -6.21 15.71 -1.63
C LYS A 150 -7.32 15.71 -2.68
N LYS A 151 -7.22 16.58 -3.70
CA LYS A 151 -8.20 16.64 -4.80
C LYS A 151 -8.35 15.34 -5.60
N ASN A 152 -7.39 14.44 -5.51
CA ASN A 152 -7.40 13.15 -6.19
C ASN A 152 -7.76 12.01 -5.24
N MET A 153 -7.97 12.30 -3.96
CA MET A 153 -8.38 11.32 -2.96
C MET A 153 -9.88 11.11 -3.00
N LEU A 154 -10.31 9.87 -2.81
CA LEU A 154 -11.71 9.49 -2.70
C LEU A 154 -11.86 8.51 -1.54
N ILE A 155 -12.92 8.68 -0.76
CA ILE A 155 -13.31 7.73 0.28
C ILE A 155 -14.61 7.07 -0.15
N PHE A 156 -14.59 5.77 -0.24
CA PHE A 156 -15.75 4.95 -0.54
C PHE A 156 -16.17 4.16 0.70
N ASN A 157 -17.46 3.93 0.83
CA ASN A 157 -17.98 2.93 1.74
C ASN A 157 -18.71 1.86 0.93
N TYR A 158 -18.33 0.61 1.16
CA TYR A 158 -18.98 -0.55 0.58
C TYR A 158 -19.34 -1.53 1.70
N GLU A 159 -20.63 -1.70 1.95
CA GLU A 159 -21.14 -2.62 2.99
C GLU A 159 -20.47 -2.44 4.36
N GLY A 160 -20.28 -1.20 4.77
CA GLY A 160 -19.63 -0.86 6.03
C GLY A 160 -18.09 -0.89 5.99
N ILE A 161 -17.48 -1.21 4.85
CA ILE A 161 -16.02 -1.18 4.67
C ILE A 161 -15.62 0.17 4.07
N ASP A 162 -14.78 0.91 4.76
CA ASP A 162 -14.24 2.16 4.25
C ASP A 162 -12.98 1.89 3.42
N ILE A 163 -12.95 2.49 2.22
CA ILE A 163 -11.90 2.30 1.23
C ILE A 163 -11.37 3.68 0.83
N ILE A 164 -10.11 3.96 1.14
CA ILE A 164 -9.44 5.20 0.72
C ILE A 164 -8.65 4.92 -0.55
N THR A 165 -8.88 5.75 -1.56
CA THR A 165 -8.24 5.62 -2.87
C THR A 165 -7.62 6.93 -3.31
N ASN A 166 -6.68 6.84 -4.25
CA ASN A 166 -6.12 7.98 -4.94
C ASN A 166 -6.21 7.76 -6.45
N LEU A 167 -6.86 8.67 -7.15
CA LEU A 167 -6.95 8.65 -8.61
C LEU A 167 -5.73 9.34 -9.22
N LYS A 168 -4.95 8.60 -10.00
CA LYS A 168 -3.78 9.12 -10.73
C LYS A 168 -4.00 9.01 -12.23
N VAL A 169 -3.45 9.99 -12.96
CA VAL A 169 -3.33 9.93 -14.42
C VAL A 169 -1.84 9.78 -14.76
N LYS A 170 -1.51 8.74 -15.52
CA LYS A 170 -0.14 8.49 -15.99
C LYS A 170 -0.20 7.95 -17.41
N TYR A 171 0.53 8.59 -18.35
CA TYR A 171 0.52 8.21 -19.77
C TYR A 171 -0.89 8.06 -20.36
N ASN A 172 -1.79 9.00 -20.08
CA ASN A 172 -3.22 8.99 -20.45
C ASN A 172 -4.06 7.86 -19.82
N PHE A 173 -3.51 7.05 -18.95
CA PHE A 173 -4.26 6.05 -18.18
C PHE A 173 -4.69 6.60 -16.83
N LYS A 174 -5.94 6.34 -16.47
CA LYS A 174 -6.48 6.58 -15.14
C LYS A 174 -6.28 5.35 -14.27
N ILE A 175 -5.60 5.53 -13.16
CA ILE A 175 -5.27 4.46 -12.20
C ILE A 175 -5.90 4.81 -10.86
N LEU A 176 -6.79 3.95 -10.38
CA LEU A 176 -7.35 4.04 -9.02
C LEU A 176 -6.46 3.23 -8.08
N ASN A 177 -5.68 3.91 -7.25
CA ASN A 177 -4.85 3.23 -6.26
C ASN A 177 -5.62 3.10 -4.95
N ILE A 178 -5.79 1.89 -4.45
CA ILE A 178 -6.30 1.66 -3.10
C ILE A 178 -5.15 1.84 -2.13
N ILE A 179 -5.32 2.77 -1.19
CA ILE A 179 -4.32 3.14 -0.18
C ILE A 179 -4.60 2.45 1.14
N TYR A 180 -5.89 2.34 1.48
CA TYR A 180 -6.33 1.80 2.75
C TYR A 180 -7.70 1.15 2.61
N THR A 181 -7.93 0.12 3.41
CA THR A 181 -9.23 -0.51 3.61
C THR A 181 -9.43 -0.78 5.10
N SER A 182 -10.60 -0.45 5.64
CA SER A 182 -10.90 -0.65 7.07
C SER A 182 -11.03 -2.12 7.46
N ARG A 183 -11.18 -3.02 6.49
CA ARG A 183 -11.18 -4.48 6.67
C ARG A 183 -10.56 -5.14 5.44
N PRO A 184 -10.04 -6.37 5.56
CA PRO A 184 -9.62 -7.14 4.40
C PRO A 184 -10.78 -7.28 3.40
N ILE A 185 -10.52 -6.92 2.16
CA ILE A 185 -11.52 -7.07 1.10
C ILE A 185 -11.26 -8.41 0.42
N ASN A 186 -12.06 -9.42 0.76
CA ASN A 186 -12.07 -10.73 0.08
C ASN A 186 -12.95 -10.69 -1.19
N LEU A 187 -13.36 -9.50 -1.60
CA LEU A 187 -14.27 -9.28 -2.70
C LEU A 187 -13.53 -9.01 -3.99
N ASN A 188 -14.19 -9.34 -5.08
CA ASN A 188 -13.74 -8.92 -6.40
C ASN A 188 -13.87 -7.39 -6.50
N LEU A 189 -12.76 -6.67 -6.34
CA LEU A 189 -12.73 -5.21 -6.42
C LEU A 189 -13.29 -4.69 -7.74
N THR A 190 -13.18 -5.49 -8.82
CA THR A 190 -13.79 -5.17 -10.10
C THR A 190 -15.31 -5.04 -10.00
N LYS A 191 -15.96 -5.93 -9.26
CA LYS A 191 -17.42 -5.84 -9.03
C LYS A 191 -17.77 -4.63 -8.18
N VAL A 192 -17.02 -4.41 -7.08
CA VAL A 192 -17.28 -3.31 -6.14
C VAL A 192 -17.20 -1.95 -6.83
N PHE A 193 -16.24 -1.76 -7.71
CA PHE A 193 -16.02 -0.49 -8.40
C PHE A 193 -16.57 -0.42 -9.83
N SER A 194 -17.33 -1.41 -10.29
CA SER A 194 -17.66 -1.54 -11.72
C SER A 194 -18.35 -0.33 -12.35
N SER A 195 -19.37 0.29 -11.74
CA SER A 195 -19.97 1.48 -12.30
C SER A 195 -19.11 2.72 -12.13
N PHE A 196 -18.41 2.85 -10.99
CA PHE A 196 -17.48 3.95 -10.82
C PHE A 196 -16.37 3.93 -11.87
N ILE A 197 -15.82 2.74 -12.16
CA ILE A 197 -14.80 2.52 -13.19
C ILE A 197 -15.33 2.93 -14.57
N ARG A 198 -16.51 2.45 -14.94
CA ARG A 198 -17.13 2.77 -16.24
C ARG A 198 -17.41 4.26 -16.37
N LYS A 199 -18.11 4.85 -15.39
CA LYS A 199 -18.47 6.27 -15.39
C LYS A 199 -17.25 7.17 -15.51
N ASN A 200 -16.15 6.86 -14.84
CA ASN A 200 -14.95 7.67 -14.77
C ASN A 200 -13.87 7.26 -15.77
N LYS A 201 -14.13 6.23 -16.61
CA LYS A 201 -13.18 5.70 -17.60
C LYS A 201 -11.84 5.32 -16.97
N ILE A 202 -11.89 4.58 -15.84
CA ILE A 202 -10.69 4.11 -15.14
C ILE A 202 -10.15 2.90 -15.90
N ASN A 203 -8.83 2.89 -16.12
CA ASN A 203 -8.16 1.82 -16.86
C ASN A 203 -7.61 0.74 -15.93
N PHE A 204 -7.17 1.13 -14.74
CA PHE A 204 -6.51 0.21 -13.80
C PHE A 204 -6.94 0.46 -12.36
N ILE A 205 -7.04 -0.63 -11.57
CA ILE A 205 -6.99 -0.57 -10.10
C ILE A 205 -5.66 -1.15 -9.63
N SER A 206 -4.99 -0.45 -8.71
CA SER A 206 -3.76 -0.91 -8.09
C SER A 206 -3.91 -1.01 -6.58
N TYR A 207 -3.47 -2.12 -6.00
CA TYR A 207 -3.50 -2.34 -4.54
C TYR A 207 -2.41 -3.30 -4.09
N ILE A 208 -2.15 -3.32 -2.78
CA ILE A 208 -1.26 -4.28 -2.14
C ILE A 208 -2.10 -5.25 -1.32
N SER A 209 -1.89 -6.54 -1.48
CA SER A 209 -2.54 -7.59 -0.70
C SER A 209 -1.51 -8.55 -0.11
N LYS A 210 -1.83 -9.19 1.01
CA LYS A 210 -1.15 -10.44 1.38
C LYS A 210 -1.41 -11.46 0.26
N ASN A 211 -0.51 -12.45 0.14
CA ASN A 211 -0.57 -13.47 -0.91
C ASN A 211 -1.64 -14.55 -0.59
N GLU A 212 -2.85 -14.13 -0.31
CA GLU A 212 -3.98 -15.04 -0.25
C GLU A 212 -4.41 -15.38 -1.67
N LYS A 213 -4.68 -16.66 -1.93
CA LYS A 213 -5.15 -17.17 -3.22
C LYS A 213 -6.50 -16.55 -3.58
N ILE A 214 -6.50 -15.34 -4.12
CA ILE A 214 -7.70 -14.80 -4.75
C ILE A 214 -7.74 -15.39 -6.16
N LEU A 215 -8.50 -16.48 -6.29
CA LEU A 215 -8.89 -17.05 -7.56
C LEU A 215 -9.85 -16.08 -8.25
N ASN A 216 -9.33 -15.13 -9.01
CA ASN A 216 -10.12 -14.27 -9.87
C ASN A 216 -9.55 -14.22 -11.27
N VAL A 217 -10.43 -14.39 -12.24
CA VAL A 217 -10.20 -14.49 -13.69
C VAL A 217 -9.75 -13.17 -14.34
N SER A 218 -9.49 -12.12 -13.58
CA SER A 218 -8.77 -10.97 -14.10
C SER A 218 -7.30 -11.36 -14.25
N LEU A 219 -6.69 -11.14 -15.40
CA LEU A 219 -5.24 -11.29 -15.59
C LEU A 219 -4.53 -10.26 -14.67
N PRO A 220 -4.21 -10.61 -13.43
CA PRO A 220 -3.60 -9.67 -12.52
C PRO A 220 -2.13 -9.62 -12.86
N TRP A 221 -1.66 -8.53 -13.36
CA TRP A 221 -0.24 -8.27 -13.30
C TRP A 221 0.12 -8.08 -11.83
N SER A 222 0.69 -9.11 -11.25
CA SER A 222 1.14 -9.07 -9.87
C SER A 222 2.66 -8.95 -9.83
N LYS A 223 3.14 -8.05 -8.99
CA LYS A 223 4.56 -7.93 -8.69
C LYS A 223 4.77 -8.28 -7.23
N LYS A 224 5.62 -9.27 -6.96
CA LYS A 224 6.06 -9.56 -5.59
C LYS A 224 6.75 -8.33 -5.00
N LEU A 225 6.39 -8.02 -3.77
CA LEU A 225 7.04 -7.01 -2.96
C LEU A 225 7.69 -7.70 -1.78
N ASN A 226 8.97 -7.42 -1.59
CA ASN A 226 9.68 -7.91 -0.43
C ASN A 226 9.45 -6.92 0.71
N PHE A 227 8.80 -7.37 1.77
CA PHE A 227 8.81 -6.64 3.04
C PHE A 227 10.12 -6.97 3.74
N ALA A 228 10.92 -5.99 3.99
CA ALA A 228 12.18 -6.13 4.72
C ALA A 228 12.14 -5.27 5.98
N PHE A 229 12.68 -5.80 7.06
CA PHE A 229 12.70 -5.12 8.35
C PHE A 229 13.97 -5.45 9.12
N ASN A 230 14.34 -4.54 9.98
CA ASN A 230 15.47 -4.69 10.87
C ASN A 230 15.15 -4.07 12.23
N SER A 231 15.71 -4.64 13.27
CA SER A 231 15.76 -4.06 14.59
C SER A 231 17.09 -4.42 15.25
N SER A 232 17.62 -3.55 16.08
CA SER A 232 18.72 -3.86 16.98
C SER A 232 18.29 -4.81 18.11
N ASP A 233 17.00 -4.92 18.37
CA ASP A 233 16.39 -5.82 19.35
C ASP A 233 15.89 -7.09 18.66
N SER A 234 16.45 -8.24 19.05
CA SER A 234 16.09 -9.54 18.48
C SER A 234 14.64 -9.91 18.79
N THR A 235 14.12 -9.56 19.96
CA THR A 235 12.75 -9.89 20.36
C THR A 235 11.72 -9.20 19.45
N ILE A 236 12.05 -8.00 18.96
CA ILE A 236 11.24 -7.29 17.99
C ILE A 236 11.28 -7.97 16.62
N LYS A 237 12.46 -8.44 16.19
CA LYS A 237 12.60 -9.20 14.93
C LYS A 237 11.76 -10.46 14.95
N ASP A 238 11.80 -11.20 16.05
CA ASP A 238 11.06 -12.44 16.22
C ASP A 238 9.55 -12.20 16.21
N SER A 239 9.09 -11.19 16.92
CA SER A 239 7.67 -10.79 16.96
C SER A 239 7.12 -10.41 15.58
N ILE A 240 7.91 -9.67 14.79
CA ILE A 240 7.52 -9.30 13.42
C ILE A 240 7.48 -10.56 12.52
N ASN A 241 8.43 -11.49 12.69
CA ASN A 241 8.45 -12.73 11.94
C ASN A 241 7.24 -13.64 12.26
N GLU A 242 6.84 -13.74 13.52
CA GLU A 242 5.69 -14.53 13.97
C GLU A 242 4.41 -14.05 13.30
N ASP A 243 4.11 -12.74 13.34
CA ASP A 243 2.90 -12.14 12.73
C ASP A 243 2.79 -12.40 11.21
N PHE A 244 3.91 -12.66 10.56
CA PHE A 244 3.91 -12.98 9.13
C PHE A 244 3.81 -14.47 8.84
N ASN A 245 3.95 -15.35 9.83
CA ASN A 245 3.82 -16.80 9.64
C ASN A 245 2.38 -17.28 9.83
N ASP A 246 1.58 -16.53 10.54
CA ASP A 246 0.12 -16.69 10.69
C ASP A 246 -0.65 -16.05 9.51
#